data_efa5d8dfd3c6992318753b29b337b1d6
#
_entry.id   efa5d8dfd3c6992318753b29b337b1d6
#
_cell.length_a   1.000
_cell.length_b   1.000
_cell.length_c   1.000
_cell.angle_alpha   90.00
_cell.angle_beta   90.00
_cell.angle_gamma   90.00
#
_symmetry.space_group_name_H-M   'P 1'
#
loop_
_entity.id
_entity.type
_entity.pdbx_description
1 polymer ?
#
loop_
_entity_poly.entity_id
_entity_poly.type
_entity_poly.pdbx_seq_one_letter_code
_entity_poly.pdbx_strand_id
1 'polypeptide(L)'
;MKKNVIPFLLVIVLIVIPACLSAPAQTETPAPTESFIEITETPPPSLGPSLTVCLGQEPNSLYPFGDLNDAARNVLSAIYDGPIDNVGYEYQPVILTKLPSIENGDAQIVPVKINNGDSVVGADGNIIQFSKGSIVRPAGCRNADCAITYDGTSSIEMDQMIVTFRLRPDLTWSDGTPLTADDSIYSFELQKESKVNTYLTERTQTYEAADEQTLQWFSIPGYLDPTYFLNFWQPAPKHAWSEFTPDQLPSVDVSSREPLGWGPYAVKEWLPGEGLTLEMNPYYYRSRDGYPK
;
A
#
# COMPACT_ATOMS: atom_id res chain seq x y z
N MET A 1 50.77 -4.26 38.15
CA MET A 1 52.16 -3.93 37.74
C MET A 1 52.60 -4.93 36.69
N LYS A 2 52.74 -4.50 35.43
CA LYS A 2 53.75 -4.89 34.42
C LYS A 2 53.34 -4.22 33.13
N LYS A 3 54.11 -3.19 32.77
CA LYS A 3 54.07 -2.47 31.50
C LYS A 3 54.74 -3.36 30.45
N ASN A 4 54.13 -3.51 29.28
CA ASN A 4 54.83 -4.01 28.10
C ASN A 4 54.80 -2.90 27.04
N VAL A 5 56.03 -2.47 26.70
CA VAL A 5 56.42 -1.52 25.69
C VAL A 5 56.60 -2.27 24.37
N ILE A 6 55.96 -1.83 23.31
CA ILE A 6 56.11 -2.34 21.94
C ILE A 6 57.01 -1.34 21.19
N PRO A 7 58.07 -1.78 20.54
CA PRO A 7 58.99 -0.90 19.84
C PRO A 7 58.48 -0.53 18.44
N PHE A 8 58.70 0.72 18.11
CA PHE A 8 58.45 1.36 16.82
C PHE A 8 59.47 0.86 15.79
N LEU A 9 59.01 0.21 14.71
CA LEU A 9 59.86 -0.21 13.59
C LEU A 9 59.82 0.85 12.51
N LEU A 10 60.94 1.55 12.31
CA LEU A 10 61.15 2.57 11.29
C LEU A 10 61.47 1.88 9.95
N VAL A 11 60.59 1.97 8.97
CA VAL A 11 60.85 1.48 7.59
C VAL A 11 61.38 2.62 6.75
N ILE A 12 62.66 2.53 6.39
CA ILE A 12 63.30 3.43 5.44
C ILE A 12 63.00 2.98 4.03
N VAL A 13 62.25 3.82 3.27
CA VAL A 13 62.00 3.62 1.84
C VAL A 13 63.12 4.24 1.03
N LEU A 14 63.91 3.38 0.37
CA LEU A 14 64.94 3.80 -0.60
C LEU A 14 64.28 4.12 -1.94
N ILE A 15 64.38 5.39 -2.37
CA ILE A 15 63.95 5.83 -3.70
C ILE A 15 65.12 5.58 -4.67
N VAL A 16 64.93 4.66 -5.61
CA VAL A 16 65.85 4.42 -6.72
C VAL A 16 65.33 5.18 -7.94
N ILE A 17 66.12 6.17 -8.41
CA ILE A 17 65.84 6.91 -9.64
C ILE A 17 66.50 6.17 -10.81
N PRO A 18 65.77 5.72 -11.83
CA PRO A 18 66.40 5.21 -13.06
C PRO A 18 66.74 6.34 -14.00
N ALA A 19 68.01 6.36 -14.43
CA ALA A 19 68.54 7.28 -15.44
C ALA A 19 68.00 6.93 -16.84
N CYS A 20 67.59 7.93 -17.58
CA CYS A 20 67.25 7.85 -19.00
C CYS A 20 68.45 7.48 -19.85
N LEU A 21 68.40 6.31 -20.50
CA LEU A 21 69.23 6.03 -21.66
C LEU A 21 68.42 6.25 -22.95
N SER A 22 68.90 7.13 -23.80
CA SER A 22 68.36 7.40 -25.13
C SER A 22 68.59 6.19 -26.06
N ALA A 23 67.52 5.65 -26.63
CA ALA A 23 67.59 4.61 -27.69
C ALA A 23 67.59 5.26 -29.08
N PRO A 24 68.27 4.63 -30.09
CA PRO A 24 68.36 5.19 -31.43
C PRO A 24 67.04 5.14 -32.19
N ALA A 25 66.84 6.14 -33.07
CA ALA A 25 65.66 6.25 -33.93
C ALA A 25 65.46 5.03 -34.83
N GLN A 26 64.30 4.42 -34.73
CA GLN A 26 63.83 3.40 -35.68
C GLN A 26 63.07 4.08 -36.83
N THR A 27 63.39 3.71 -38.03
CA THR A 27 62.74 4.11 -39.28
C THR A 27 61.31 3.57 -39.28
N GLU A 28 60.34 4.43 -39.31
CA GLU A 28 58.91 4.03 -39.39
C GLU A 28 58.59 3.47 -40.75
N THR A 29 58.13 2.21 -40.76
CA THR A 29 57.44 1.61 -41.90
C THR A 29 55.98 2.14 -41.88
N PRO A 30 55.43 2.60 -43.02
CA PRO A 30 54.04 3.08 -43.02
C PRO A 30 53.10 1.95 -42.69
N ALA A 31 52.28 2.17 -41.64
CA ALA A 31 51.20 1.27 -41.25
C ALA A 31 50.09 1.20 -42.32
N PRO A 32 49.46 0.04 -42.55
CA PRO A 32 48.34 -0.04 -43.46
C PRO A 32 47.17 0.84 -42.96
N THR A 33 46.63 1.64 -43.87
CA THR A 33 45.47 2.48 -43.64
C THR A 33 44.27 1.56 -43.40
N GLU A 34 43.94 1.33 -42.12
CA GLU A 34 42.64 0.72 -41.78
C GLU A 34 41.55 1.75 -42.11
N SER A 35 40.70 1.38 -43.09
CA SER A 35 39.48 2.13 -43.33
C SER A 35 38.54 1.87 -42.18
N PHE A 36 38.43 2.86 -41.28
CA PHE A 36 37.35 2.85 -40.28
C PHE A 36 36.01 2.90 -41.02
N ILE A 37 35.25 1.81 -40.94
CA ILE A 37 33.85 1.86 -41.27
C ILE A 37 33.22 2.68 -40.13
N GLU A 38 32.86 3.90 -40.46
CA GLU A 38 32.07 4.75 -39.55
C GLU A 38 30.68 4.06 -39.37
N ILE A 39 30.58 3.28 -38.30
CA ILE A 39 29.29 2.75 -37.89
C ILE A 39 28.50 3.97 -37.43
N THR A 40 27.66 4.48 -38.32
CA THR A 40 26.66 5.48 -37.96
C THR A 40 25.71 4.78 -37.00
N GLU A 41 25.97 4.91 -35.70
CA GLU A 41 25.00 4.49 -34.68
C GLU A 41 23.75 5.32 -34.95
N THR A 42 22.70 4.67 -35.40
CA THR A 42 21.38 5.26 -35.43
C THR A 42 21.07 5.68 -33.99
N PRO A 43 20.85 6.99 -33.72
CA PRO A 43 20.54 7.42 -32.36
C PRO A 43 19.36 6.57 -31.87
N PRO A 44 19.42 6.07 -30.64
CA PRO A 44 18.29 5.31 -30.09
C PRO A 44 17.04 6.16 -30.23
N PRO A 45 15.88 5.55 -30.52
CA PRO A 45 14.63 6.28 -30.65
C PRO A 45 14.49 7.18 -29.44
N SER A 46 14.17 8.45 -29.64
CA SER A 46 13.98 9.40 -28.54
C SER A 46 12.85 8.88 -27.68
N LEU A 47 13.18 8.24 -26.59
CA LEU A 47 12.23 7.94 -25.52
C LEU A 47 11.64 9.29 -25.12
N GLY A 48 10.33 9.36 -24.94
CA GLY A 48 9.65 10.53 -24.39
C GLY A 48 10.30 10.99 -23.08
N PRO A 49 9.85 12.08 -22.47
CA PRO A 49 10.42 12.57 -21.22
C PRO A 49 10.47 11.44 -20.18
N SER A 50 11.64 11.20 -19.63
CA SER A 50 11.87 10.18 -18.60
C SER A 50 12.51 10.81 -17.37
N LEU A 51 12.16 10.30 -16.18
CA LEU A 51 12.74 10.68 -14.91
C LEU A 51 13.40 9.46 -14.28
N THR A 52 14.66 9.57 -13.91
CA THR A 52 15.34 8.54 -13.12
C THR A 52 15.42 8.99 -11.67
N VAL A 53 14.90 8.15 -10.76
CA VAL A 53 14.93 8.37 -9.32
C VAL A 53 15.86 7.33 -8.68
N CYS A 54 16.89 7.80 -7.95
CA CYS A 54 17.75 6.91 -7.17
C CYS A 54 17.11 6.65 -5.80
N LEU A 55 16.81 5.39 -5.51
CA LEU A 55 16.33 4.95 -4.19
C LEU A 55 17.52 4.50 -3.35
N GLY A 56 17.46 4.71 -2.03
CA GLY A 56 18.53 4.32 -1.09
C GLY A 56 18.69 2.81 -0.91
N GLN A 57 17.70 2.04 -1.34
CA GLN A 57 17.65 0.58 -1.33
C GLN A 57 16.68 0.08 -2.40
N GLU A 58 16.76 -1.20 -2.73
CA GLU A 58 15.79 -1.85 -3.59
C GLU A 58 14.48 -2.13 -2.83
N PRO A 59 13.30 -2.03 -3.46
CA PRO A 59 12.06 -2.53 -2.89
C PRO A 59 12.20 -4.02 -2.52
N ASN A 60 11.73 -4.38 -1.33
CA ASN A 60 11.75 -5.79 -0.91
C ASN A 60 10.56 -6.59 -1.47
N SER A 61 9.47 -5.93 -1.78
CA SER A 61 8.25 -6.46 -2.40
C SER A 61 7.38 -5.26 -2.79
N LEU A 62 6.47 -5.46 -3.73
CA LEU A 62 5.40 -4.50 -4.04
C LEU A 62 4.02 -5.02 -3.60
N TYR A 63 3.95 -6.12 -2.84
CA TYR A 63 2.70 -6.62 -2.26
C TYR A 63 2.20 -5.67 -1.17
N PRO A 64 1.10 -4.92 -1.37
CA PRO A 64 0.72 -3.79 -0.53
C PRO A 64 0.34 -4.15 0.92
N PHE A 65 0.03 -5.42 1.18
CA PHE A 65 -0.33 -5.91 2.53
C PHE A 65 0.83 -6.60 3.24
N GLY A 66 2.05 -6.55 2.66
CA GLY A 66 3.26 -7.14 3.23
C GLY A 66 4.05 -6.19 4.12
N ASP A 67 5.19 -6.68 4.62
CA ASP A 67 6.16 -5.84 5.32
C ASP A 67 7.01 -5.08 4.29
N LEU A 68 6.68 -3.82 4.06
CA LEU A 68 7.26 -2.98 3.02
C LEU A 68 8.35 -2.07 3.56
N ASN A 69 9.50 -2.02 2.85
CA ASN A 69 10.50 -0.99 3.08
C ASN A 69 10.11 0.37 2.44
N ASP A 70 10.85 1.43 2.71
CA ASP A 70 10.53 2.77 2.21
C ASP A 70 10.60 2.86 0.68
N ALA A 71 11.52 2.12 0.05
CA ALA A 71 11.63 2.07 -1.41
C ALA A 71 10.36 1.47 -2.04
N ALA A 72 9.84 0.38 -1.46
CA ALA A 72 8.58 -0.22 -1.89
C ALA A 72 7.40 0.75 -1.74
N ARG A 73 7.28 1.44 -0.60
CA ARG A 73 6.23 2.44 -0.37
C ARG A 73 6.28 3.58 -1.39
N ASN A 74 7.49 4.05 -1.75
CA ASN A 74 7.66 5.10 -2.77
C ASN A 74 7.21 4.62 -4.16
N VAL A 75 7.50 3.37 -4.54
CA VAL A 75 7.01 2.81 -5.80
C VAL A 75 5.49 2.64 -5.76
N LEU A 76 4.95 2.08 -4.68
CA LEU A 76 3.50 1.90 -4.52
C LEU A 76 2.74 3.22 -4.58
N SER A 77 3.30 4.32 -4.06
CA SER A 77 2.65 5.63 -4.15
C SER A 77 2.61 6.19 -5.58
N ALA A 78 3.38 5.65 -6.52
CA ALA A 78 3.30 6.01 -7.93
C ALA A 78 2.26 5.16 -8.70
N ILE A 79 1.99 3.93 -8.26
CA ILE A 79 1.06 3.02 -8.92
C ILE A 79 -0.33 2.97 -8.28
N TYR A 80 -0.47 3.47 -7.05
CA TYR A 80 -1.76 3.67 -6.37
C TYR A 80 -1.99 5.15 -6.10
N ASP A 81 -3.22 5.62 -6.26
CA ASP A 81 -3.64 7.01 -6.02
C ASP A 81 -4.73 7.01 -4.94
N GLY A 82 -4.39 7.42 -3.75
CA GLY A 82 -5.29 7.33 -2.59
C GLY A 82 -5.34 5.94 -1.94
N PRO A 83 -6.47 5.48 -1.42
CA PRO A 83 -7.89 5.89 -1.65
C PRO A 83 -8.32 7.21 -1.00
N ILE A 84 -7.69 7.59 0.10
CA ILE A 84 -7.93 8.82 0.85
C ILE A 84 -6.58 9.41 1.18
N ASP A 85 -6.36 10.67 0.79
CA ASP A 85 -5.12 11.39 1.06
C ASP A 85 -5.25 12.29 2.28
N ASN A 86 -4.13 12.57 2.93
CA ASN A 86 -4.02 13.60 3.95
C ASN A 86 -3.18 14.77 3.40
N VAL A 87 -3.83 15.86 3.05
CA VAL A 87 -3.19 17.05 2.49
C VAL A 87 -3.42 18.23 3.42
N GLY A 88 -2.33 18.79 3.97
CA GLY A 88 -2.42 19.97 4.84
C GLY A 88 -3.22 19.73 6.12
N TYR A 89 -3.15 18.53 6.70
CA TYR A 89 -3.90 18.08 7.89
C TYR A 89 -5.39 17.80 7.65
N GLU A 90 -5.84 17.81 6.40
CA GLU A 90 -7.22 17.46 6.04
C GLU A 90 -7.25 16.19 5.20
N TYR A 91 -8.21 15.32 5.49
CA TYR A 91 -8.45 14.13 4.67
C TYR A 91 -9.25 14.49 3.44
N GLN A 92 -8.82 13.98 2.29
CA GLN A 92 -9.45 14.23 1.00
C GLN A 92 -9.76 12.90 0.30
N PRO A 93 -10.96 12.76 -0.29
CA PRO A 93 -11.29 11.59 -1.08
C PRO A 93 -10.51 11.63 -2.40
N VAL A 94 -9.91 10.51 -2.80
CA VAL A 94 -9.19 10.37 -4.07
C VAL A 94 -9.99 9.48 -5.02
N ILE A 95 -10.14 8.19 -4.69
CA ILE A 95 -10.98 7.28 -5.48
C ILE A 95 -12.42 7.19 -4.98
N LEU A 96 -12.72 7.84 -3.86
CA LEU A 96 -14.09 8.00 -3.39
C LEU A 96 -14.69 9.30 -3.96
N THR A 97 -15.99 9.32 -4.18
CA THR A 97 -16.70 10.53 -4.63
C THR A 97 -16.73 11.61 -3.57
N LYS A 98 -16.75 11.21 -2.29
CA LYS A 98 -16.70 12.07 -1.10
C LYS A 98 -16.32 11.25 0.14
N LEU A 99 -15.85 11.93 1.19
CA LEU A 99 -15.71 11.27 2.48
C LEU A 99 -17.08 11.10 3.14
N PRO A 100 -17.39 9.91 3.68
CA PRO A 100 -18.61 9.70 4.43
C PRO A 100 -18.60 10.51 5.73
N SER A 101 -19.75 11.08 6.07
CA SER A 101 -19.95 11.77 7.35
C SER A 101 -21.38 11.60 7.86
N ILE A 102 -21.57 11.84 9.15
CA ILE A 102 -22.93 11.87 9.75
C ILE A 102 -23.75 13.02 9.14
N GLU A 103 -23.11 14.14 8.85
CA GLU A 103 -23.78 15.32 8.29
C GLU A 103 -24.29 15.08 6.88
N ASN A 104 -23.54 14.36 6.05
CA ASN A 104 -23.96 14.07 4.66
C ASN A 104 -24.80 12.80 4.53
N GLY A 105 -25.09 12.12 5.65
CA GLY A 105 -25.93 10.95 5.72
C GLY A 105 -25.27 9.62 5.30
N ASP A 106 -23.99 9.63 4.89
CA ASP A 106 -23.25 8.42 4.54
C ASP A 106 -22.71 7.68 5.76
N ALA A 107 -22.74 8.29 6.95
CA ALA A 107 -22.49 7.61 8.20
C ALA A 107 -23.71 7.74 9.13
N GLN A 108 -24.09 6.64 9.76
CA GLN A 108 -25.25 6.58 10.64
C GLN A 108 -24.93 5.78 11.90
N ILE A 109 -25.56 6.12 13.00
CA ILE A 109 -25.57 5.33 14.23
C ILE A 109 -27.00 4.88 14.45
N VAL A 110 -27.21 3.57 14.44
CA VAL A 110 -28.53 2.98 14.54
C VAL A 110 -28.60 2.01 15.72
N PRO A 111 -29.72 1.96 16.46
CA PRO A 111 -29.93 0.94 17.46
C PRO A 111 -30.19 -0.41 16.81
N VAL A 112 -29.48 -1.46 17.24
CA VAL A 112 -29.65 -2.83 16.78
C VAL A 112 -29.87 -3.75 17.97
N LYS A 113 -30.81 -4.67 17.82
CA LYS A 113 -31.07 -5.69 18.82
C LYS A 113 -29.91 -6.69 18.84
N ILE A 114 -29.39 -6.97 20.03
CA ILE A 114 -28.33 -7.98 20.23
C ILE A 114 -28.89 -9.24 20.87
N ASN A 115 -28.30 -10.37 20.50
CA ASN A 115 -28.71 -11.69 20.96
C ASN A 115 -27.56 -12.35 21.72
N ASN A 116 -27.90 -13.32 22.55
CA ASN A 116 -26.91 -14.13 23.26
C ASN A 116 -25.97 -14.82 22.26
N GLY A 117 -24.67 -14.65 22.44
CA GLY A 117 -23.62 -15.16 21.54
C GLY A 117 -23.14 -14.16 20.49
N ASP A 118 -23.78 -13.00 20.31
CA ASP A 118 -23.29 -11.97 19.39
C ASP A 118 -21.96 -11.40 19.86
N SER A 119 -21.06 -11.09 18.93
CA SER A 119 -19.86 -10.31 19.22
C SER A 119 -20.22 -8.84 19.35
N VAL A 120 -19.89 -8.24 20.50
CA VAL A 120 -20.18 -6.83 20.79
C VAL A 120 -18.99 -6.19 21.49
N VAL A 121 -18.95 -4.86 21.53
CA VAL A 121 -17.99 -4.14 22.36
C VAL A 121 -18.59 -3.90 23.75
N GLY A 122 -17.95 -4.46 24.77
CA GLY A 122 -18.30 -4.26 26.16
C GLY A 122 -18.10 -2.82 26.64
N ALA A 123 -18.58 -2.51 27.84
CA ALA A 123 -18.43 -1.19 28.42
C ALA A 123 -16.98 -0.77 28.65
N ASP A 124 -16.06 -1.72 28.76
CA ASP A 124 -14.60 -1.56 28.89
C ASP A 124 -13.87 -1.34 27.55
N GLY A 125 -14.59 -1.43 26.42
CA GLY A 125 -14.03 -1.28 25.07
C GLY A 125 -13.48 -2.57 24.45
N ASN A 126 -13.53 -3.69 25.18
CA ASN A 126 -13.10 -4.99 24.67
C ASN A 126 -14.21 -5.68 23.88
N ILE A 127 -13.81 -6.50 22.89
CA ILE A 127 -14.75 -7.38 22.19
C ILE A 127 -15.10 -8.54 23.10
N ILE A 128 -16.39 -8.79 23.29
CA ILE A 128 -16.91 -9.86 24.11
C ILE A 128 -18.00 -10.63 23.35
N GLN A 129 -18.22 -11.89 23.73
CA GLN A 129 -19.42 -12.64 23.34
C GLN A 129 -20.54 -12.26 24.31
N PHE A 130 -21.59 -11.64 23.78
CA PHE A 130 -22.71 -11.16 24.59
C PHE A 130 -23.43 -12.31 25.30
N SER A 131 -23.51 -12.23 26.61
CA SER A 131 -24.15 -13.25 27.46
C SER A 131 -24.59 -12.67 28.80
N LYS A 132 -25.36 -13.45 29.58
CA LYS A 132 -25.71 -13.05 30.94
C LYS A 132 -24.49 -12.65 31.75
N GLY A 133 -24.54 -11.46 32.38
CA GLY A 133 -23.46 -10.86 33.14
C GLY A 133 -22.54 -9.95 32.31
N SER A 134 -22.69 -9.88 30.98
CA SER A 134 -21.98 -8.89 30.14
C SER A 134 -22.35 -7.48 30.56
N ILE A 135 -21.34 -6.62 30.68
CA ILE A 135 -21.53 -5.19 30.93
C ILE A 135 -21.42 -4.46 29.61
N VAL A 136 -22.51 -3.85 29.16
CA VAL A 136 -22.63 -3.20 27.84
C VAL A 136 -23.22 -1.79 27.96
N ARG A 137 -23.06 -1.02 26.91
CA ARG A 137 -23.69 0.29 26.75
C ARG A 137 -24.92 0.13 25.84
N PRO A 138 -26.13 0.29 26.37
CA PRO A 138 -27.35 0.30 25.55
C PRO A 138 -27.34 1.43 24.51
N ALA A 139 -28.18 1.33 23.51
CA ALA A 139 -28.33 2.35 22.48
C ALA A 139 -28.54 3.75 23.09
N GLY A 140 -27.83 4.74 22.56
CA GLY A 140 -27.82 6.10 23.08
C GLY A 140 -26.87 6.34 24.27
N CYS A 141 -26.31 5.31 24.88
CA CYS A 141 -25.34 5.42 25.97
C CYS A 141 -23.94 5.79 25.46
N ARG A 142 -23.42 6.97 25.84
CA ARG A 142 -22.13 7.50 25.36
C ARG A 142 -21.04 7.58 26.43
N ASN A 143 -21.36 7.22 27.67
CA ASN A 143 -20.42 7.28 28.78
C ASN A 143 -20.48 5.99 29.63
N ALA A 144 -19.66 5.92 30.67
CA ALA A 144 -19.61 4.76 31.56
C ALA A 144 -20.83 4.64 32.50
N ASP A 145 -21.46 5.77 32.84
CA ASP A 145 -22.48 5.82 33.89
C ASP A 145 -23.80 5.15 33.48
N CYS A 146 -24.04 5.06 32.18
CA CYS A 146 -25.24 4.39 31.62
C CYS A 146 -25.00 2.94 31.18
N ALA A 147 -23.84 2.39 31.50
CA ALA A 147 -23.59 0.95 31.26
C ALA A 147 -24.46 0.09 32.18
N ILE A 148 -24.93 -1.03 31.63
CA ILE A 148 -25.77 -1.98 32.36
C ILE A 148 -25.16 -3.37 32.37
N THR A 149 -25.49 -4.16 33.39
CA THR A 149 -25.19 -5.59 33.41
C THR A 149 -26.39 -6.36 32.85
N TYR A 150 -26.15 -7.17 31.83
CA TYR A 150 -27.23 -7.97 31.20
C TYR A 150 -27.74 -9.06 32.13
N ASP A 151 -29.02 -9.12 32.36
CA ASP A 151 -29.68 -10.05 33.28
C ASP A 151 -29.92 -11.45 32.66
N GLY A 152 -29.75 -11.59 31.34
CA GLY A 152 -29.96 -12.84 30.58
C GLY A 152 -31.38 -13.01 30.02
N THR A 153 -32.28 -12.04 30.25
CA THR A 153 -33.72 -12.16 29.86
C THR A 153 -34.25 -10.95 29.12
N SER A 154 -33.75 -9.75 29.42
CA SER A 154 -34.20 -8.49 28.82
C SER A 154 -33.76 -8.36 27.37
N SER A 155 -34.60 -7.74 26.52
CA SER A 155 -34.16 -7.34 25.18
C SER A 155 -33.27 -6.09 25.31
N ILE A 156 -32.07 -6.14 24.75
CA ILE A 156 -31.15 -5.03 24.72
C ILE A 156 -30.89 -4.62 23.28
N GLU A 157 -30.85 -3.30 23.04
CA GLU A 157 -30.34 -2.70 21.81
C GLU A 157 -29.05 -1.98 22.11
N MET A 158 -28.09 -2.07 21.20
CA MET A 158 -26.85 -1.32 21.24
C MET A 158 -26.69 -0.49 19.97
N ASP A 159 -25.91 0.58 20.05
CA ASP A 159 -25.62 1.36 18.86
C ASP A 159 -24.64 0.62 17.93
N GLN A 160 -24.97 0.63 16.65
CA GLN A 160 -24.12 0.16 15.55
C GLN A 160 -23.82 1.32 14.61
N MET A 161 -22.60 1.43 14.16
CA MET A 161 -22.21 2.39 13.14
C MET A 161 -22.28 1.74 11.76
N ILE A 162 -22.91 2.45 10.81
CA ILE A 162 -22.99 2.08 9.41
C ILE A 162 -22.38 3.18 8.60
N VAL A 163 -21.43 2.86 7.71
CA VAL A 163 -20.75 3.83 6.87
C VAL A 163 -20.83 3.40 5.40
N THR A 164 -21.29 4.31 4.55
CA THR A 164 -21.41 4.09 3.11
C THR A 164 -20.28 4.80 2.38
N PHE A 165 -19.48 4.04 1.64
CA PHE A 165 -18.43 4.53 0.75
C PHE A 165 -18.88 4.43 -0.70
N ARG A 166 -18.59 5.45 -1.50
CA ARG A 166 -18.93 5.45 -2.93
C ARG A 166 -17.66 5.66 -3.75
N LEU A 167 -17.32 4.67 -4.54
CA LEU A 167 -16.24 4.74 -5.52
C LEU A 167 -16.60 5.71 -6.66
N ARG A 168 -15.60 6.32 -7.26
CA ARG A 168 -15.75 7.02 -8.54
C ARG A 168 -16.14 6.01 -9.63
N PRO A 169 -17.00 6.40 -10.57
CA PRO A 169 -17.51 5.47 -11.58
C PRO A 169 -16.52 5.13 -12.71
N ASP A 170 -15.43 5.87 -12.81
CA ASP A 170 -14.46 5.83 -13.91
C ASP A 170 -13.12 5.19 -13.54
N LEU A 171 -13.10 4.44 -12.45
CA LEU A 171 -11.90 3.75 -11.97
C LEU A 171 -11.65 2.47 -12.75
N THR A 172 -10.40 2.28 -13.15
CA THR A 172 -9.90 1.07 -13.79
C THR A 172 -8.53 0.68 -13.25
N TRP A 173 -8.24 -0.59 -13.27
CA TRP A 173 -6.90 -1.12 -13.06
C TRP A 173 -5.99 -0.79 -14.24
N SER A 174 -4.69 -0.90 -14.06
CA SER A 174 -3.68 -0.60 -15.10
C SER A 174 -3.71 -1.54 -16.30
N ASP A 175 -4.43 -2.64 -16.24
CA ASP A 175 -4.73 -3.53 -17.37
C ASP A 175 -6.04 -3.18 -18.09
N GLY A 176 -6.76 -2.16 -17.63
CA GLY A 176 -8.03 -1.70 -18.21
C GLY A 176 -9.28 -2.37 -17.63
N THR A 177 -9.13 -3.32 -16.70
CA THR A 177 -10.25 -3.94 -16.01
C THR A 177 -10.93 -2.92 -15.09
N PRO A 178 -12.28 -2.79 -15.07
CA PRO A 178 -12.98 -1.92 -14.13
C PRO A 178 -12.65 -2.24 -12.68
N LEU A 179 -12.39 -1.21 -11.87
CA LEU A 179 -12.24 -1.33 -10.42
C LEU A 179 -13.61 -1.13 -9.77
N THR A 180 -14.05 -2.12 -8.99
CA THR A 180 -15.38 -2.18 -8.42
C THR A 180 -15.36 -2.37 -6.90
N ALA A 181 -16.53 -2.31 -6.28
CA ALA A 181 -16.73 -2.62 -4.86
C ALA A 181 -16.24 -4.03 -4.49
N ASP A 182 -16.36 -4.99 -5.41
CA ASP A 182 -15.90 -6.37 -5.20
C ASP A 182 -14.39 -6.46 -4.93
N ASP A 183 -13.57 -5.57 -5.53
CA ASP A 183 -12.14 -5.53 -5.29
C ASP A 183 -11.80 -5.08 -3.87
N SER A 184 -12.60 -4.17 -3.31
CA SER A 184 -12.44 -3.74 -1.92
C SER A 184 -12.93 -4.81 -0.93
N ILE A 185 -14.02 -5.51 -1.24
CA ILE A 185 -14.48 -6.66 -0.45
C ILE A 185 -13.44 -7.77 -0.45
N TYR A 186 -12.88 -8.08 -1.61
CA TYR A 186 -11.82 -9.07 -1.73
C TYR A 186 -10.62 -8.71 -0.86
N SER A 187 -10.22 -7.44 -0.83
CA SER A 187 -9.17 -6.96 0.05
C SER A 187 -9.51 -7.15 1.54
N PHE A 188 -10.75 -6.87 1.95
CA PHE A 188 -11.21 -7.11 3.32
C PHE A 188 -11.11 -8.59 3.71
N GLU A 189 -11.63 -9.48 2.87
CA GLU A 189 -11.58 -10.93 3.13
C GLU A 189 -10.13 -11.44 3.18
N LEU A 190 -9.28 -10.98 2.25
CA LEU A 190 -7.87 -11.31 2.21
C LEU A 190 -7.15 -10.90 3.50
N GLN A 191 -7.36 -9.66 3.98
CA GLN A 191 -6.73 -9.16 5.19
C GLN A 191 -7.26 -9.87 6.45
N LYS A 192 -8.54 -10.23 6.46
CA LYS A 192 -9.16 -10.99 7.55
C LYS A 192 -8.58 -12.41 7.65
N GLU A 193 -8.43 -13.10 6.52
CA GLU A 193 -7.84 -14.45 6.45
C GLU A 193 -6.35 -14.42 6.82
N SER A 194 -5.60 -13.48 6.29
CA SER A 194 -4.17 -13.28 6.58
C SER A 194 -3.90 -12.68 7.96
N LYS A 195 -4.94 -12.33 8.72
CA LYS A 195 -4.84 -11.67 10.03
C LYS A 195 -4.05 -10.35 9.99
N VAL A 196 -4.15 -9.63 8.90
CA VAL A 196 -3.65 -8.26 8.76
C VAL A 196 -4.74 -7.30 9.24
N ASN A 197 -4.33 -6.18 9.87
CA ASN A 197 -5.25 -5.18 10.41
C ASN A 197 -6.36 -5.76 11.33
N THR A 198 -5.98 -6.68 12.21
CA THR A 198 -6.91 -7.42 13.08
C THR A 198 -7.79 -6.50 13.93
N TYR A 199 -7.26 -5.34 14.33
CA TYR A 199 -8.03 -4.37 15.13
C TYR A 199 -9.35 -3.96 14.45
N LEU A 200 -9.29 -3.64 13.15
CA LEU A 200 -10.47 -3.20 12.41
C LEU A 200 -11.31 -4.41 11.90
N THR A 201 -10.66 -5.46 11.42
CA THR A 201 -11.38 -6.65 10.92
C THR A 201 -12.21 -7.32 12.01
N GLU A 202 -11.72 -7.40 13.25
CA GLU A 202 -12.45 -7.94 14.40
C GLU A 202 -13.60 -7.04 14.86
N ARG A 203 -13.57 -5.74 14.55
CA ARG A 203 -14.61 -4.75 14.88
C ARG A 203 -15.58 -4.50 13.73
N THR A 204 -15.39 -5.19 12.62
CA THR A 204 -16.26 -5.18 11.45
C THR A 204 -17.21 -6.36 11.54
N GLN A 205 -18.51 -6.09 11.63
CA GLN A 205 -19.54 -7.11 11.55
C GLN A 205 -19.73 -7.58 10.10
N THR A 206 -19.86 -6.60 9.19
CA THR A 206 -20.06 -6.86 7.76
C THR A 206 -19.39 -5.75 6.95
N TYR A 207 -18.81 -6.12 5.81
CA TYR A 207 -18.35 -5.20 4.78
C TYR A 207 -18.84 -5.74 3.44
N GLU A 208 -19.77 -5.05 2.80
CA GLU A 208 -20.50 -5.57 1.66
C GLU A 208 -20.77 -4.52 0.59
N ALA A 209 -20.99 -4.97 -0.65
CA ALA A 209 -21.39 -4.11 -1.76
C ALA A 209 -22.91 -3.94 -1.75
N ALA A 210 -23.37 -2.70 -1.80
CA ALA A 210 -24.75 -2.37 -2.11
C ALA A 210 -24.98 -2.35 -3.64
N ASP A 211 -23.96 -1.99 -4.41
CA ASP A 211 -23.88 -2.04 -5.87
C ASP A 211 -22.39 -2.06 -6.31
N GLU A 212 -22.11 -2.03 -7.62
CA GLU A 212 -20.75 -2.11 -8.16
C GLU A 212 -19.81 -0.98 -7.68
N GLN A 213 -20.33 0.13 -7.18
CA GLN A 213 -19.55 1.30 -6.75
C GLN A 213 -19.84 1.72 -5.31
N THR A 214 -20.75 1.05 -4.63
CA THR A 214 -21.17 1.42 -3.28
C THR A 214 -20.90 0.30 -2.30
N LEU A 215 -20.17 0.61 -1.25
CA LEU A 215 -19.79 -0.27 -0.16
C LEU A 215 -20.43 0.20 1.14
N GLN A 216 -20.78 -0.74 1.99
CA GLN A 216 -21.26 -0.48 3.34
C GLN A 216 -20.41 -1.23 4.37
N TRP A 217 -19.93 -0.49 5.33
CA TRP A 217 -19.26 -1.01 6.50
C TRP A 217 -20.18 -0.96 7.70
N PHE A 218 -20.33 -2.09 8.36
CA PHE A 218 -21.09 -2.24 9.59
C PHE A 218 -20.15 -2.58 10.72
N SER A 219 -20.10 -1.76 11.76
CA SER A 219 -19.37 -2.11 12.97
C SER A 219 -20.04 -3.26 13.72
N ILE A 220 -19.30 -3.96 14.59
CA ILE A 220 -19.97 -4.75 15.63
C ILE A 220 -20.72 -3.81 16.60
N PRO A 221 -21.85 -4.23 17.19
CA PRO A 221 -22.60 -3.39 18.11
C PRO A 221 -21.74 -2.87 19.28
N GLY A 222 -21.86 -1.61 19.59
CA GLY A 222 -21.10 -0.92 20.63
C GLY A 222 -19.75 -0.35 20.16
N TYR A 223 -19.30 -0.65 18.94
CA TYR A 223 -18.12 -0.02 18.35
C TYR A 223 -18.52 1.23 17.56
N LEU A 224 -18.13 2.40 18.05
CA LEU A 224 -18.33 3.68 17.39
C LEU A 224 -16.95 4.32 17.16
N ASP A 225 -16.48 4.23 15.92
CA ASP A 225 -15.17 4.72 15.52
C ASP A 225 -15.23 6.23 15.20
N PRO A 226 -14.48 7.09 15.85
CA PRO A 226 -14.43 8.52 15.50
C PRO A 226 -13.76 8.77 14.13
N THR A 227 -12.99 7.81 13.64
CA THR A 227 -12.29 7.87 12.33
C THR A 227 -12.95 6.98 11.29
N TYR A 228 -14.24 6.69 11.45
CA TYR A 228 -15.03 5.79 10.60
C TYR A 228 -14.91 6.04 9.10
N PHE A 229 -14.62 7.26 8.67
CA PHE A 229 -14.43 7.62 7.27
C PHE A 229 -13.15 7.03 6.67
N LEU A 230 -12.24 6.50 7.49
CA LEU A 230 -11.04 5.77 7.08
C LEU A 230 -11.25 4.24 7.01
N ASN A 231 -12.40 3.73 7.44
CA ASN A 231 -12.69 2.29 7.48
C ASN A 231 -13.08 1.73 6.10
N PHE A 232 -12.35 2.18 5.10
CA PHE A 232 -12.43 1.73 3.72
C PHE A 232 -11.22 0.84 3.41
N TRP A 233 -11.45 -0.38 2.92
CA TRP A 233 -10.36 -1.26 2.51
C TRP A 233 -9.89 -0.91 1.11
N GLN A 234 -8.58 -0.60 1.00
CA GLN A 234 -7.93 -0.36 -0.27
C GLN A 234 -8.18 -1.54 -1.21
N PRO A 235 -8.70 -1.33 -2.44
CA PRO A 235 -8.99 -2.41 -3.36
C PRO A 235 -7.78 -3.29 -3.69
N ALA A 236 -8.03 -4.57 -3.90
CA ALA A 236 -7.06 -5.53 -4.44
C ALA A 236 -7.63 -6.17 -5.72
N PRO A 237 -6.81 -6.37 -6.77
CA PRO A 237 -7.32 -6.81 -8.08
C PRO A 237 -7.79 -8.26 -8.03
N LYS A 238 -9.05 -8.47 -7.65
CA LYS A 238 -9.68 -9.78 -7.49
C LYS A 238 -9.51 -10.65 -8.73
N HIS A 239 -9.67 -10.08 -9.92
CA HIS A 239 -9.56 -10.79 -11.19
C HIS A 239 -8.15 -11.36 -11.43
N ALA A 240 -7.10 -10.71 -10.90
CA ALA A 240 -5.72 -11.15 -11.06
C ALA A 240 -5.20 -12.01 -9.90
N TRP A 241 -5.75 -11.82 -8.68
CA TRP A 241 -5.19 -12.45 -7.48
C TRP A 241 -6.01 -13.63 -6.95
N SER A 242 -7.28 -13.76 -7.32
CA SER A 242 -8.18 -14.78 -6.74
C SER A 242 -7.82 -16.23 -7.06
N GLU A 243 -6.91 -16.46 -8.00
CA GLU A 243 -6.38 -17.81 -8.30
C GLU A 243 -5.33 -18.27 -7.26
N PHE A 244 -4.83 -17.35 -6.44
CA PHE A 244 -3.79 -17.62 -5.44
C PHE A 244 -4.39 -17.60 -4.03
N THR A 245 -3.83 -18.45 -3.16
CA THR A 245 -4.16 -18.38 -1.73
C THR A 245 -3.51 -17.15 -1.09
N PRO A 246 -4.03 -16.64 0.05
CA PRO A 246 -3.43 -15.52 0.77
C PRO A 246 -1.94 -15.70 1.09
N ASP A 247 -1.53 -16.93 1.43
CA ASP A 247 -0.13 -17.27 1.74
C ASP A 247 0.80 -17.24 0.51
N GLN A 248 0.26 -17.38 -0.70
CA GLN A 248 1.02 -17.33 -1.95
C GLN A 248 1.24 -15.89 -2.44
N LEU A 249 0.26 -15.00 -2.22
CA LEU A 249 0.28 -13.64 -2.73
C LEU A 249 1.55 -12.84 -2.38
N PRO A 250 2.17 -12.95 -1.20
CA PRO A 250 3.42 -12.26 -0.91
C PRO A 250 4.61 -12.67 -1.81
N SER A 251 4.50 -13.81 -2.53
CA SER A 251 5.62 -14.43 -3.24
C SER A 251 5.43 -14.56 -4.75
N VAL A 252 4.19 -14.39 -5.26
CA VAL A 252 3.91 -14.49 -6.70
C VAL A 252 4.13 -13.15 -7.39
N ASP A 253 4.67 -13.16 -8.61
CA ASP A 253 5.08 -11.96 -9.33
C ASP A 253 3.91 -10.99 -9.57
N VAL A 254 2.73 -11.50 -9.87
CA VAL A 254 1.51 -10.71 -10.14
C VAL A 254 1.09 -9.78 -8.98
N SER A 255 1.55 -10.04 -7.78
CA SER A 255 1.26 -9.22 -6.60
C SER A 255 2.50 -8.61 -5.94
N SER A 256 3.65 -9.31 -6.01
CA SER A 256 4.86 -8.91 -5.29
C SER A 256 5.86 -8.14 -6.14
N ARG A 257 5.78 -8.23 -7.48
CA ARG A 257 6.71 -7.58 -8.41
C ARG A 257 6.03 -6.73 -9.46
N GLU A 258 4.89 -7.17 -9.97
CA GLU A 258 4.14 -6.51 -11.05
C GLU A 258 2.67 -6.29 -10.65
N PRO A 259 2.40 -5.72 -9.45
CA PRO A 259 1.03 -5.51 -9.03
C PRO A 259 0.32 -4.52 -9.96
N LEU A 260 -0.95 -4.81 -10.25
CA LEU A 260 -1.83 -3.86 -10.90
C LEU A 260 -2.14 -2.70 -9.95
N GLY A 261 -2.20 -1.50 -10.48
CA GLY A 261 -2.57 -0.28 -9.76
C GLY A 261 -3.64 0.50 -10.51
N TRP A 262 -4.18 1.53 -9.88
CA TRP A 262 -5.11 2.49 -10.47
C TRP A 262 -4.54 3.92 -10.50
N GLY A 263 -3.26 4.05 -10.14
CA GLY A 263 -2.54 5.31 -10.09
C GLY A 263 -2.01 5.77 -11.45
N PRO A 264 -1.26 6.87 -11.47
CA PRO A 264 -0.75 7.49 -12.69
C PRO A 264 0.27 6.65 -13.45
N TYR A 265 0.92 5.70 -12.77
CA TYR A 265 1.92 4.82 -13.38
C TYR A 265 1.57 3.36 -13.13
N ALA A 266 2.10 2.48 -13.98
CA ALA A 266 2.07 1.03 -13.84
C ALA A 266 3.51 0.48 -13.85
N VAL A 267 3.73 -0.66 -13.20
CA VAL A 267 5.01 -1.36 -13.29
C VAL A 267 5.13 -1.91 -14.72
N LYS A 268 6.21 -1.53 -15.39
CA LYS A 268 6.57 -2.09 -16.70
C LYS A 268 7.49 -3.27 -16.56
N GLU A 269 8.48 -3.17 -15.68
CA GLU A 269 9.51 -4.17 -15.49
C GLU A 269 10.27 -3.91 -14.19
N TRP A 270 10.57 -4.97 -13.48
CA TRP A 270 11.49 -4.92 -12.34
C TRP A 270 12.58 -5.95 -12.50
N LEU A 271 13.82 -5.49 -12.75
CA LEU A 271 15.03 -6.29 -12.82
C LEU A 271 15.79 -6.17 -11.48
N PRO A 272 15.73 -7.18 -10.60
CA PRO A 272 16.36 -7.13 -9.29
C PRO A 272 17.86 -6.85 -9.37
N GLY A 273 18.35 -5.89 -8.57
CA GLY A 273 19.74 -5.43 -8.56
C GLY A 273 20.10 -4.48 -9.70
N GLU A 274 19.22 -4.24 -10.67
CA GLU A 274 19.44 -3.32 -11.79
C GLU A 274 18.53 -2.11 -11.74
N GLY A 275 17.21 -2.31 -11.65
CA GLY A 275 16.26 -1.21 -11.61
C GLY A 275 14.81 -1.64 -11.77
N LEU A 276 13.92 -0.70 -11.50
CA LEU A 276 12.49 -0.83 -11.68
C LEU A 276 12.01 0.28 -12.63
N THR A 277 11.31 -0.10 -13.67
CA THR A 277 10.75 0.82 -14.66
C THR A 277 9.24 0.91 -14.49
N LEU A 278 8.76 2.14 -14.36
CA LEU A 278 7.34 2.47 -14.44
C LEU A 278 7.04 3.11 -15.79
N GLU A 279 5.85 2.88 -16.31
CA GLU A 279 5.32 3.60 -17.47
C GLU A 279 4.00 4.28 -17.12
N MET A 280 3.60 5.27 -17.92
CA MET A 280 2.33 5.95 -17.71
C MET A 280 1.18 4.96 -17.84
N ASN A 281 0.28 4.96 -16.86
CA ASN A 281 -0.95 4.16 -16.92
C ASN A 281 -1.95 4.80 -17.88
N PRO A 282 -2.23 4.18 -19.04
CA PRO A 282 -3.16 4.76 -20.03
C PRO A 282 -4.60 4.80 -19.54
N TYR A 283 -4.93 4.02 -18.49
CA TYR A 283 -6.27 3.92 -17.92
C TYR A 283 -6.45 4.78 -16.67
N TYR A 284 -5.43 5.57 -16.30
CA TYR A 284 -5.54 6.45 -15.13
C TYR A 284 -6.71 7.42 -15.29
N TYR A 285 -7.63 7.43 -14.34
CA TYR A 285 -8.89 8.17 -14.41
C TYR A 285 -8.70 9.69 -14.59
N ARG A 286 -7.55 10.26 -14.13
CA ARG A 286 -7.22 11.68 -14.31
C ARG A 286 -6.38 11.97 -15.56
N SER A 287 -6.12 11.00 -16.41
CA SER A 287 -5.35 11.22 -17.65
C SER A 287 -6.02 12.25 -18.56
N ARG A 288 -7.36 12.32 -18.57
CA ARG A 288 -8.15 13.32 -19.29
C ARG A 288 -7.95 14.74 -18.77
N ASP A 289 -7.53 14.90 -17.52
CA ASP A 289 -7.23 16.18 -16.88
C ASP A 289 -5.75 16.60 -17.11
N GLY A 290 -5.02 15.82 -17.91
CA GLY A 290 -3.60 16.06 -18.25
C GLY A 290 -2.63 15.59 -17.17
N TYR A 291 -3.00 14.62 -16.32
CA TYR A 291 -2.10 13.97 -15.36
C TYR A 291 -1.70 12.57 -15.86
N PRO A 292 -0.50 12.09 -15.48
CA PRO A 292 0.60 12.86 -14.88
C PRO A 292 1.17 13.86 -15.90
N LYS A 293 1.81 14.93 -15.41
CA LYS A 293 2.45 15.96 -16.25
C LYS A 293 3.93 15.71 -16.39
#